data_30c3f95069a9952a08f8699326efd34c
#
_entry.id   30c3f95069a9952a08f8699326efd34c
#
_cell.length_a   1.000
_cell.length_b   1.000
_cell.length_c   1.000
_cell.angle_alpha   90.00
_cell.angle_beta   90.00
_cell.angle_gamma   90.00
#
_symmetry.space_group_name_H-M   'P 1'
#
loop_
_entity.id
_entity.type
_entity.pdbx_description
1 polymer ?
#
loop_
_entity_poly.entity_id
_entity_poly.type
_entity_poly.pdbx_seq_one_letter_code
_entity_poly.pdbx_strand_id
1 'polypeptide(L)'
;MKRLYSFLAGILAIILILWGISYHLDSKINSRDSQKLVIYNWGDYIDPELLEKFTEETGIQVQYETFDSNEAMYTKIKQGGTTYDIAIPSEYMINKMKDEDLLVPLDYSKIEGVENIGPEFLNQSFDPNNQYSIPYFWGTLGIVYNETMVDEA
;
A
#
# COMPACT_ATOMS: atom_id res chain seq x y z
N MET A 1 28.76 -41.82 27.20
CA MET A 1 28.10 -40.65 27.81
C MET A 1 28.81 -39.33 27.43
N LYS A 2 30.13 -39.17 27.64
CA LYS A 2 30.84 -37.90 27.31
C LYS A 2 30.66 -37.42 25.85
N ARG A 3 30.73 -38.33 24.87
CA ARG A 3 30.53 -38.00 23.43
C ARG A 3 29.10 -37.50 23.11
N LEU A 4 28.07 -38.02 23.80
CA LEU A 4 26.69 -37.59 23.64
C LEU A 4 26.49 -36.16 24.17
N TYR A 5 27.08 -35.85 25.34
CA TYR A 5 27.03 -34.49 25.90
C TYR A 5 27.75 -33.47 25.02
N SER A 6 28.90 -33.82 24.41
CA SER A 6 29.62 -32.95 23.48
C SER A 6 28.80 -32.69 22.22
N PHE A 7 28.07 -33.68 21.71
CA PHE A 7 27.21 -33.54 20.53
C PHE A 7 26.01 -32.65 20.85
N LEU A 8 25.35 -32.86 21.99
CA LEU A 8 24.21 -32.00 22.42
C LEU A 8 24.67 -30.57 22.70
N ALA A 9 25.83 -30.35 23.29
CA ALA A 9 26.38 -29.02 23.50
C ALA A 9 26.68 -28.30 22.17
N GLY A 10 27.14 -29.02 21.14
CA GLY A 10 27.36 -28.50 19.80
C GLY A 10 26.06 -28.05 19.13
N ILE A 11 25.00 -28.85 19.22
CA ILE A 11 23.68 -28.51 18.71
C ILE A 11 23.13 -27.24 19.41
N LEU A 12 23.23 -27.20 20.74
CA LEU A 12 22.76 -26.04 21.51
C LEU A 12 23.51 -24.75 21.10
N ALA A 13 24.81 -24.83 20.89
CA ALA A 13 25.61 -23.69 20.45
C ALA A 13 25.18 -23.21 19.06
N ILE A 14 24.89 -24.10 18.11
CA ILE A 14 24.39 -23.75 16.78
C ILE A 14 23.02 -23.08 16.89
N ILE A 15 22.11 -23.60 17.71
CA ILE A 15 20.77 -22.99 17.91
C ILE A 15 20.90 -21.57 18.48
N LEU A 16 21.78 -21.35 19.45
CA LEU A 16 22.01 -20.02 20.03
C LEU A 16 22.62 -19.05 19.01
N ILE A 17 23.54 -19.52 18.17
CA ILE A 17 24.10 -18.68 17.09
C ILE A 17 23.03 -18.32 16.07
N LEU A 18 22.22 -19.26 15.61
CA LEU A 18 21.14 -19.03 14.67
C LEU A 18 20.08 -18.06 15.26
N TRP A 19 19.75 -18.24 16.53
CA TRP A 19 18.83 -17.35 17.23
C TRP A 19 19.40 -15.92 17.36
N GLY A 20 20.67 -15.77 17.69
CA GLY A 20 21.36 -14.49 17.74
C GLY A 20 21.43 -13.79 16.38
N ILE A 21 21.68 -14.55 15.30
CA ILE A 21 21.66 -14.02 13.93
C ILE A 21 20.25 -13.58 13.54
N SER A 22 19.22 -14.40 13.83
CA SER A 22 17.82 -14.04 13.57
C SER A 22 17.42 -12.77 14.30
N TYR A 23 17.72 -12.68 15.59
CA TYR A 23 17.44 -11.50 16.40
C TYR A 23 18.14 -10.22 15.86
N HIS A 24 19.38 -10.35 15.41
CA HIS A 24 20.12 -9.22 14.85
C HIS A 24 19.61 -8.82 13.48
N LEU A 25 19.15 -9.75 12.66
CA LEU A 25 18.51 -9.49 11.38
C LEU A 25 17.14 -8.82 11.56
N ASP A 26 16.29 -9.33 12.45
CA ASP A 26 14.99 -8.75 12.78
C ASP A 26 15.11 -7.32 13.32
N SER A 27 16.11 -7.05 14.16
CA SER A 27 16.41 -5.72 14.67
C SER A 27 16.84 -4.74 13.57
N LYS A 28 17.60 -5.20 12.56
CA LYS A 28 17.97 -4.37 11.41
C LYS A 28 16.84 -4.18 10.41
N ILE A 29 15.97 -5.16 10.24
CA ILE A 29 14.80 -5.09 9.37
C ILE A 29 13.79 -4.12 9.97
N ASN A 30 13.44 -4.27 11.25
CA ASN A 30 12.51 -3.37 11.93
C ASN A 30 12.99 -1.91 12.03
N SER A 31 14.29 -1.66 12.17
CA SER A 31 14.81 -0.29 12.19
C SER A 31 14.86 0.36 10.79
N ARG A 32 14.82 -0.43 9.71
CA ARG A 32 14.67 0.08 8.33
C ARG A 32 13.20 0.25 7.93
N ASP A 33 12.30 -0.59 8.46
CA ASP A 33 10.87 -0.56 8.13
C ASP A 33 10.15 0.66 8.77
N SER A 34 10.65 1.18 9.90
CA SER A 34 10.06 2.36 10.56
C SER A 34 10.27 3.69 9.82
N GLN A 35 10.99 3.69 8.69
CA GLN A 35 11.23 4.87 7.84
C GLN A 35 10.87 4.61 6.38
N LYS A 36 9.92 3.74 6.11
CA LYS A 36 9.54 3.35 4.77
C LYS A 36 8.04 3.50 4.58
N LEU A 37 7.66 4.19 3.51
CA LEU A 37 6.28 4.33 3.05
C LEU A 37 6.05 3.40 1.87
N VAL A 38 5.12 2.46 2.00
CA VAL A 38 4.78 1.49 0.95
C VAL A 38 3.51 1.92 0.24
N ILE A 39 3.65 2.32 -1.03
CA ILE A 39 2.54 2.79 -1.87
C ILE A 39 2.21 1.74 -2.92
N TYR A 40 0.93 1.42 -3.06
CA TYR A 40 0.42 0.48 -4.05
C TYR A 40 -0.56 1.19 -4.99
N ASN A 41 -0.15 1.41 -6.23
CA ASN A 41 -0.82 2.28 -7.18
C ASN A 41 -0.95 1.64 -8.58
N TRP A 42 -1.68 2.28 -9.46
CA TRP A 42 -1.69 1.99 -10.89
C TRP A 42 -0.32 2.32 -11.50
N GLY A 43 0.03 1.64 -12.60
CA GLY A 43 1.15 2.06 -13.43
C GLY A 43 0.94 3.48 -13.97
N ASP A 44 2.00 4.23 -14.13
CA ASP A 44 2.01 5.59 -14.74
C ASP A 44 1.10 6.64 -14.07
N TYR A 45 0.71 6.43 -12.79
CA TYR A 45 -0.18 7.33 -12.04
C TYR A 45 0.55 8.35 -11.17
N ILE A 46 1.86 8.29 -11.11
CA ILE A 46 2.69 9.25 -10.38
C ILE A 46 4.01 9.47 -11.13
N ASP A 47 4.49 10.70 -11.10
CA ASP A 47 5.81 11.01 -11.59
C ASP A 47 6.87 10.48 -10.59
N PRO A 48 7.80 9.61 -11.01
CA PRO A 48 8.85 9.09 -10.15
C PRO A 48 9.69 10.18 -9.47
N GLU A 49 9.89 11.33 -10.10
CA GLU A 49 10.63 12.46 -9.51
C GLU A 49 9.96 12.99 -8.24
N LEU A 50 8.62 12.88 -8.12
CA LEU A 50 7.89 13.27 -6.92
C LEU A 50 8.18 12.34 -5.74
N LEU A 51 8.41 11.06 -5.98
CA LEU A 51 8.78 10.08 -4.95
C LEU A 51 10.20 10.33 -4.43
N GLU A 52 11.12 10.67 -5.34
CA GLU A 52 12.48 11.04 -4.98
C GLU A 52 12.49 12.34 -4.16
N LYS A 53 11.77 13.36 -4.62
CA LYS A 53 11.63 14.63 -3.91
C LYS A 53 11.03 14.46 -2.52
N PHE A 54 9.96 13.63 -2.37
CA PHE A 54 9.40 13.31 -1.08
C PHE A 54 10.44 12.68 -0.15
N THR A 55 11.22 11.74 -0.66
CA THR A 55 12.29 11.10 0.11
C THR A 55 13.38 12.09 0.54
N GLU A 56 13.77 13.02 -0.35
CA GLU A 56 14.74 14.07 -0.04
C GLU A 56 14.24 15.05 1.03
N GLU A 57 12.98 15.44 0.96
CA GLU A 57 12.38 16.42 1.89
C GLU A 57 12.06 15.82 3.26
N THR A 58 11.65 14.54 3.32
CA THR A 58 11.17 13.90 4.56
C THR A 58 12.15 12.92 5.19
N GLY A 59 13.12 12.42 4.42
CA GLY A 59 14.00 11.31 4.83
C GLY A 59 13.29 9.94 4.84
N ILE A 60 12.01 9.87 4.44
CA ILE A 60 11.23 8.63 4.40
C ILE A 60 11.43 7.95 3.05
N GLN A 61 11.90 6.71 3.06
CA GLN A 61 12.07 5.92 1.82
C GLN A 61 10.72 5.49 1.28
N VAL A 62 10.46 5.72 -0.02
CA VAL A 62 9.24 5.24 -0.67
C VAL A 62 9.50 3.90 -1.36
N GLN A 63 8.72 2.90 -1.02
CA GLN A 63 8.59 1.67 -1.80
C GLN A 63 7.31 1.78 -2.64
N TYR A 64 7.47 1.91 -3.94
CA TYR A 64 6.37 2.02 -4.87
C TYR A 64 6.14 0.69 -5.59
N GLU A 65 4.93 0.16 -5.50
CA GLU A 65 4.50 -1.05 -6.20
C GLU A 65 3.30 -0.74 -7.09
N THR A 66 3.16 -1.46 -8.19
CA THR A 66 2.06 -1.24 -9.13
C THR A 66 1.17 -2.47 -9.28
N PHE A 67 -0.07 -2.23 -9.69
CA PHE A 67 -1.05 -3.26 -10.04
C PHE A 67 -1.76 -2.90 -11.35
N ASP A 68 -2.30 -3.93 -12.00
CA ASP A 68 -2.99 -3.80 -13.29
C ASP A 68 -4.52 -3.89 -13.17
N SER A 69 -5.03 -4.32 -12.01
CA SER A 69 -6.47 -4.40 -11.73
C SER A 69 -6.78 -4.26 -10.24
N ASN A 70 -7.96 -3.70 -9.94
CA ASN A 70 -8.45 -3.62 -8.56
C ASN A 70 -8.55 -4.99 -7.88
N GLU A 71 -8.93 -6.03 -8.62
CA GLU A 71 -9.08 -7.38 -8.12
C GLU A 71 -7.75 -8.01 -7.72
N ALA A 72 -6.70 -7.78 -8.52
CA ALA A 72 -5.34 -8.24 -8.20
C ALA A 72 -4.82 -7.51 -6.95
N MET A 73 -4.98 -6.19 -6.89
CA MET A 73 -4.60 -5.36 -5.75
C MET A 73 -5.31 -5.83 -4.48
N TYR A 74 -6.64 -5.94 -4.51
CA TYR A 74 -7.46 -6.40 -3.40
C TYR A 74 -7.04 -7.80 -2.92
N THR A 75 -6.85 -8.75 -3.85
CA THR A 75 -6.44 -10.11 -3.52
C THR A 75 -5.10 -10.13 -2.78
N LYS A 76 -4.14 -9.35 -3.26
CA LYS A 76 -2.81 -9.26 -2.66
C LYS A 76 -2.85 -8.64 -1.26
N ILE A 77 -3.62 -7.58 -1.06
CA ILE A 77 -3.82 -6.96 0.26
C ILE A 77 -4.49 -7.96 1.22
N LYS A 78 -5.55 -8.63 0.78
CA LYS A 78 -6.31 -9.58 1.59
C LYS A 78 -5.49 -10.82 1.98
N GLN A 79 -4.61 -11.29 1.11
CA GLN A 79 -3.72 -12.41 1.42
C GLN A 79 -2.69 -12.07 2.51
N GLY A 80 -2.40 -10.80 2.71
CA GLY A 80 -1.36 -10.35 3.63
C GLY A 80 0.05 -10.65 3.13
N GLY A 81 1.03 -10.60 4.03
CA GLY A 81 2.44 -10.82 3.71
C GLY A 81 3.20 -9.54 3.34
N THR A 82 2.52 -8.53 2.81
CA THR A 82 3.03 -7.17 2.64
C THR A 82 2.05 -6.21 3.28
N THR A 83 2.52 -5.30 4.11
CA THR A 83 1.72 -4.19 4.63
C THR A 83 1.88 -3.02 3.69
N TYR A 84 0.76 -2.52 3.17
CA TYR A 84 0.70 -1.30 2.38
C TYR A 84 0.21 -0.16 3.25
N ASP A 85 0.89 0.99 3.19
CA ASP A 85 0.48 2.19 3.92
C ASP A 85 -0.57 2.97 3.13
N ILE A 86 -0.41 3.02 1.80
CA ILE A 86 -1.33 3.70 0.89
C ILE A 86 -1.64 2.77 -0.28
N ALA A 87 -2.93 2.63 -0.62
CA ALA A 87 -3.38 2.00 -1.85
C ALA A 87 -4.31 2.96 -2.61
N ILE A 88 -4.25 2.94 -3.95
CA ILE A 88 -5.06 3.82 -4.81
C ILE A 88 -6.05 2.99 -5.65
N PRO A 89 -7.10 2.44 -5.07
CA PRO A 89 -8.14 1.70 -5.77
C PRO A 89 -9.15 2.63 -6.46
N SER A 90 -9.95 2.04 -7.34
CA SER A 90 -11.16 2.69 -7.82
C SER A 90 -12.27 2.66 -6.76
N GLU A 91 -13.23 3.57 -6.89
CA GLU A 91 -14.33 3.81 -5.93
C GLU A 91 -15.08 2.55 -5.47
N TYR A 92 -15.46 1.66 -6.41
CA TYR A 92 -16.20 0.44 -6.08
C TYR A 92 -15.40 -0.53 -5.20
N MET A 93 -14.07 -0.51 -5.37
CA MET A 93 -13.18 -1.34 -4.57
C MET A 93 -12.98 -0.78 -3.17
N ILE A 94 -12.99 0.55 -2.99
CA ILE A 94 -12.97 1.20 -1.67
C ILE A 94 -14.16 0.70 -0.84
N ASN A 95 -15.36 0.70 -1.42
CA ASN A 95 -16.55 0.22 -0.73
C ASN A 95 -16.39 -1.24 -0.26
N LYS A 96 -15.91 -2.11 -1.14
CA LYS A 96 -15.65 -3.52 -0.82
C LYS A 96 -14.60 -3.69 0.28
N MET A 97 -13.49 -2.95 0.20
CA MET A 97 -12.41 -3.04 1.19
C MET A 97 -12.84 -2.51 2.55
N LYS A 98 -13.68 -1.48 2.58
CA LYS A 98 -14.29 -0.95 3.80
C LYS A 98 -15.18 -1.98 4.48
N ASP A 99 -16.06 -2.65 3.71
CA ASP A 99 -16.98 -3.67 4.22
C ASP A 99 -16.26 -4.91 4.79
N GLU A 100 -14.99 -5.09 4.44
CA GLU A 100 -14.12 -6.18 4.92
C GLU A 100 -13.07 -5.72 5.94
N ASP A 101 -13.19 -4.51 6.50
CA ASP A 101 -12.28 -3.96 7.51
C ASP A 101 -10.80 -3.92 7.06
N LEU A 102 -10.56 -3.74 5.76
CA LEU A 102 -9.20 -3.64 5.18
C LEU A 102 -8.65 -2.22 5.15
N LEU A 103 -9.45 -1.23 5.51
CA LEU A 103 -9.09 0.19 5.51
C LEU A 103 -9.06 0.75 6.93
N VAL A 104 -8.15 1.68 7.16
CA VAL A 104 -8.04 2.42 8.43
C VAL A 104 -8.71 3.77 8.27
N PRO A 105 -9.55 4.20 9.22
CA PRO A 105 -10.13 5.54 9.20
C PRO A 105 -9.07 6.64 9.19
N LEU A 106 -9.29 7.68 8.39
CA LEU A 106 -8.40 8.82 8.26
C LEU A 106 -8.53 9.77 9.47
N ASP A 107 -7.40 10.24 9.95
CA ASP A 107 -7.34 11.27 10.98
C ASP A 107 -7.08 12.64 10.33
N TYR A 108 -8.14 13.37 10.05
CA TYR A 108 -8.09 14.66 9.38
C TYR A 108 -7.34 15.74 10.18
N SER A 109 -7.13 15.55 11.47
CA SER A 109 -6.31 16.47 12.26
C SER A 109 -4.82 16.44 11.88
N LYS A 110 -4.41 15.42 11.12
CA LYS A 110 -3.02 15.18 10.67
C LYS A 110 -2.83 15.33 9.17
N ILE A 111 -3.91 15.62 8.43
CA ILE A 111 -3.88 15.72 6.96
C ILE A 111 -4.08 17.17 6.57
N GLU A 112 -3.06 17.75 5.95
CA GLU A 112 -3.09 19.10 5.41
C GLU A 112 -3.47 19.09 3.93
N GLY A 113 -4.02 20.19 3.42
CA GLY A 113 -4.28 20.37 1.99
C GLY A 113 -5.60 19.78 1.48
N VAL A 114 -6.42 19.18 2.33
CA VAL A 114 -7.74 18.65 1.94
C VAL A 114 -8.66 19.76 1.42
N GLU A 115 -8.50 20.98 1.90
CA GLU A 115 -9.21 22.17 1.45
C GLU A 115 -8.92 22.54 -0.02
N ASN A 116 -7.87 21.99 -0.62
CA ASN A 116 -7.56 22.19 -2.04
C ASN A 116 -8.35 21.25 -2.96
N ILE A 117 -9.07 20.27 -2.41
CA ILE A 117 -9.89 19.33 -3.18
C ILE A 117 -11.24 19.97 -3.46
N GLY A 118 -11.67 19.92 -4.73
CA GLY A 118 -12.98 20.41 -5.12
C GLY A 118 -14.09 19.69 -4.35
N PRO A 119 -15.07 20.43 -3.78
CA PRO A 119 -16.12 19.85 -2.94
C PRO A 119 -16.99 18.82 -3.70
N GLU A 120 -17.06 18.90 -5.02
CA GLU A 120 -17.76 17.95 -5.89
C GLU A 120 -17.16 16.55 -5.88
N PHE A 121 -15.89 16.39 -5.49
CA PHE A 121 -15.20 15.11 -5.40
C PHE A 121 -15.24 14.51 -4.00
N LEU A 122 -15.68 15.27 -3.01
CA LEU A 122 -15.80 14.84 -1.63
C LEU A 122 -17.18 14.23 -1.32
N ASN A 123 -17.29 13.49 -0.25
CA ASN A 123 -18.53 12.93 0.29
C ASN A 123 -19.29 12.03 -0.69
N GLN A 124 -18.58 11.29 -1.50
CA GLN A 124 -19.18 10.37 -2.45
C GLN A 124 -19.89 9.20 -1.75
N SER A 125 -20.86 8.58 -2.42
CA SER A 125 -21.71 7.54 -1.84
C SER A 125 -20.95 6.29 -1.37
N PHE A 126 -19.80 5.99 -1.95
CA PHE A 126 -18.96 4.87 -1.56
C PHE A 126 -18.17 5.12 -0.25
N ASP A 127 -17.90 6.38 0.08
CA ASP A 127 -17.21 6.78 1.31
C ASP A 127 -17.76 8.12 1.84
N PRO A 128 -18.97 8.12 2.46
CA PRO A 128 -19.55 9.31 3.04
C PRO A 128 -18.63 9.93 4.10
N ASN A 129 -18.48 11.24 4.06
CA ASN A 129 -17.56 12.03 4.90
C ASN A 129 -16.08 11.77 4.66
N ASN A 130 -15.70 11.08 3.58
CA ASN A 130 -14.33 10.72 3.26
C ASN A 130 -13.60 10.05 4.44
N GLN A 131 -14.27 9.13 5.11
CA GLN A 131 -13.77 8.53 6.33
C GLN A 131 -12.54 7.65 6.09
N TYR A 132 -12.42 7.05 4.91
CA TYR A 132 -11.37 6.08 4.57
C TYR A 132 -10.54 6.47 3.35
N SER A 133 -10.98 7.45 2.58
CA SER A 133 -10.33 7.79 1.31
C SER A 133 -10.30 9.28 1.02
N ILE A 134 -9.29 9.68 0.24
CA ILE A 134 -9.15 11.02 -0.32
C ILE A 134 -9.08 10.88 -1.83
N PRO A 135 -9.82 11.71 -2.62
CA PRO A 135 -9.75 11.68 -4.06
C PRO A 135 -8.34 11.98 -4.60
N TYR A 136 -7.87 11.14 -5.52
CA TYR A 136 -6.56 11.27 -6.15
C TYR A 136 -6.69 11.71 -7.61
N PHE A 137 -7.35 10.89 -8.44
CA PHE A 137 -7.70 11.22 -9.81
C PHE A 137 -9.17 10.96 -10.07
N TRP A 138 -9.72 11.66 -11.03
CA TRP A 138 -11.04 11.40 -11.57
C TRP A 138 -11.01 11.40 -13.11
N GLY A 139 -11.98 10.77 -13.72
CA GLY A 139 -12.10 10.73 -15.17
C GLY A 139 -13.52 10.33 -15.60
N THR A 140 -13.75 10.46 -16.88
CA THR A 140 -15.00 10.04 -17.52
C THR A 140 -14.74 8.88 -18.47
N LEU A 141 -15.69 7.95 -18.53
CA LEU A 141 -15.71 6.92 -19.55
C LEU A 141 -16.65 7.33 -20.66
N GLY A 142 -16.24 7.09 -21.91
CA GLY A 142 -17.03 7.36 -23.08
C GLY A 142 -16.84 6.29 -24.14
N ILE A 143 -17.80 6.17 -25.04
CA ILE A 143 -17.71 5.30 -26.22
C ILE A 143 -17.25 6.15 -27.39
N VAL A 144 -16.12 5.79 -27.98
CA VAL A 144 -15.68 6.34 -29.27
C VAL A 144 -16.07 5.34 -30.34
N TYR A 145 -16.82 5.80 -31.34
CA TYR A 145 -17.23 4.98 -32.47
C TYR A 145 -16.89 5.66 -33.79
N ASN A 146 -16.74 4.86 -34.83
CA ASN A 146 -16.49 5.36 -36.18
C ASN A 146 -17.83 5.55 -36.90
N GLU A 147 -18.22 6.79 -37.13
CA GLU A 147 -19.49 7.16 -37.80
C GLU A 147 -19.63 6.58 -39.20
N THR A 148 -18.56 6.18 -39.86
CA THR A 148 -18.61 5.50 -41.17
C THR A 148 -18.91 4.01 -41.10
N MET A 149 -18.89 3.42 -39.89
CA MET A 149 -19.07 1.98 -39.66
C MET A 149 -20.31 1.66 -38.83
N VAL A 150 -20.91 2.65 -38.19
CA VAL A 150 -22.09 2.50 -37.33
C VAL A 150 -23.10 3.57 -37.73
N ASP A 151 -24.29 3.14 -38.09
CA ASP A 151 -25.42 4.06 -38.35
C ASP A 151 -25.85 4.68 -37.02
N GLU A 152 -26.25 5.98 -37.08
CA GLU A 152 -26.87 6.65 -35.91
C GLU A 152 -28.15 5.90 -35.52
N ALA A 153 -28.28 5.61 -34.22
CA ALA A 153 -29.44 4.93 -33.65
C ALA A 153 -30.59 5.93 -33.35
#